data_97a663e8e78cc944ea2734a9455b475b
#
_entry.id   97a663e8e78cc944ea2734a9455b475b
#
_cell.length_a   1.000
_cell.length_b   1.000
_cell.length_c   1.000
_cell.angle_alpha   90.00
_cell.angle_beta   90.00
_cell.angle_gamma   90.00
#
_symmetry.space_group_name_H-M   'P 1'
#
loop_
_entity.id
_entity.type
_entity.pdbx_description
1 polymer ?
#
loop_
_entity_poly.entity_id
_entity_poly.type
_entity_poly.pdbx_seq_one_letter_code
_entity_poly.pdbx_strand_id
1 'polypeptide(L)'
;MRQAIHIILLSGGSGSRLWPLSNDARSKQFLKVLRDANGNHVSMVQRTFDQIERVVPGADVTVATCATQVRALEMQVKGHYAEVVEPERRDTAPAIMLACEHLLAEQGAGLADPVIVMPIDSYVEDTYFQKVADVASAIEANTADIVLLGVEPVYPSEKYGYIVPSESQGSPRMVERFTEKPNEVKASELISRGALWNCGVFGFRLGYVLDILSQYGSYASYEDLQSRYAELPKNSFDYEVVETAESVAVIPYAGSWKDLGTWNTLTEEMGESVSGRVSIDEDSCSDVHAINELGIPVVIAGLHDSVVVATPDGVLVSGKEESAHIKSLVKEAAEDRPMQETMTWGSYRVIDSGSYRDGSRTIVKEIFVRAGSQICEQSHVNRSEVWTIVSGEGLFSLAGRERPVVAGSVVEIPSGVRHALLARTDINAIEIQLGDILVESDNVRYGNHWGESN
;
A
#
# COMPACT_ATOMS: atom_id res chain seq x y z
N MET A 1 22.12 27.18 -7.12
CA MET A 1 21.48 25.88 -7.49
C MET A 1 20.13 25.88 -6.80
N ARG A 2 19.04 25.47 -7.45
CA ARG A 2 17.80 25.22 -6.71
C ARG A 2 18.06 24.09 -5.72
N GLN A 3 17.60 24.23 -4.49
CA GLN A 3 17.61 23.12 -3.52
C GLN A 3 16.79 21.96 -4.09
N ALA A 4 17.23 20.73 -3.88
CA ALA A 4 16.45 19.55 -4.24
C ALA A 4 15.16 19.53 -3.41
N ILE A 5 14.01 19.23 -4.05
CA ILE A 5 12.75 19.03 -3.33
C ILE A 5 12.71 17.55 -2.96
N HIS A 6 12.63 17.25 -1.67
CA HIS A 6 12.48 15.88 -1.18
C HIS A 6 11.01 15.56 -0.97
N ILE A 7 10.50 14.51 -1.63
CA ILE A 7 9.12 14.05 -1.48
C ILE A 7 9.13 12.73 -0.74
N ILE A 8 8.53 12.67 0.45
CA ILE A 8 8.28 11.45 1.20
C ILE A 8 6.85 10.97 0.89
N LEU A 9 6.74 9.82 0.23
CA LEU A 9 5.46 9.16 -0.03
C LEU A 9 5.14 8.17 1.09
N LEU A 10 4.00 8.37 1.76
CA LEU A 10 3.54 7.44 2.80
C LEU A 10 2.73 6.31 2.17
N SER A 11 3.22 5.08 2.32
CA SER A 11 2.60 3.85 1.79
C SER A 11 2.26 2.88 2.92
N GLY A 12 1.43 3.30 3.89
CA GLY A 12 1.24 2.55 5.15
C GLY A 12 -0.08 1.78 5.32
N GLY A 13 -1.10 1.99 4.50
CA GLY A 13 -2.43 1.41 4.70
C GLY A 13 -2.61 0.01 4.08
N SER A 14 -3.33 -0.92 4.74
CA SER A 14 -3.71 -2.22 4.15
C SER A 14 -4.93 -2.13 3.21
N GLY A 15 -5.74 -1.07 3.34
CA GLY A 15 -6.96 -0.91 2.54
C GLY A 15 -8.08 -1.89 2.87
N SER A 16 -8.19 -2.36 4.11
CA SER A 16 -9.13 -3.42 4.54
C SER A 16 -10.60 -3.21 4.17
N ARG A 17 -11.02 -1.97 3.86
CA ARG A 17 -12.38 -1.66 3.38
C ARG A 17 -12.62 -2.02 1.91
N LEU A 18 -11.54 -2.34 1.15
CA LEU A 18 -11.63 -2.85 -0.22
C LEU A 18 -11.48 -4.38 -0.27
N TRP A 19 -11.60 -5.06 0.88
CA TRP A 19 -11.68 -6.52 0.91
C TRP A 19 -12.84 -7.00 -0.01
N PRO A 20 -12.68 -8.13 -0.72
CA PRO A 20 -11.59 -9.07 -0.73
C PRO A 20 -10.50 -8.76 -1.77
N LEU A 21 -10.57 -7.62 -2.46
CA LEU A 21 -9.59 -7.23 -3.46
C LEU A 21 -8.27 -6.77 -2.84
N SER A 22 -8.32 -6.18 -1.65
CA SER A 22 -7.15 -5.75 -0.88
C SER A 22 -6.98 -6.54 0.42
N ASN A 23 -5.74 -6.80 0.77
CA ASN A 23 -5.31 -7.43 2.02
C ASN A 23 -3.94 -6.87 2.43
N ASP A 24 -3.29 -7.40 3.47
CA ASP A 24 -1.98 -6.91 3.95
C ASP A 24 -0.84 -7.12 2.95
N ALA A 25 -0.91 -8.14 2.09
CA ALA A 25 0.07 -8.38 1.02
C ALA A 25 -0.27 -7.62 -0.27
N ARG A 26 -1.54 -7.32 -0.50
CA ARG A 26 -2.06 -6.62 -1.69
C ARG A 26 -2.80 -5.36 -1.25
N SER A 27 -2.06 -4.35 -0.80
CA SER A 27 -2.64 -3.11 -0.31
C SER A 27 -3.27 -2.27 -1.43
N LYS A 28 -4.26 -1.43 -1.07
CA LYS A 28 -5.11 -0.68 -2.02
C LYS A 28 -4.34 0.11 -3.08
N GLN A 29 -3.22 0.73 -2.71
CA GLN A 29 -2.42 1.57 -3.60
C GLN A 29 -1.74 0.79 -4.74
N PHE A 30 -1.65 -0.53 -4.64
CA PHE A 30 -1.08 -1.42 -5.66
C PHE A 30 -2.13 -2.09 -6.56
N LEU A 31 -3.42 -1.84 -6.32
CA LEU A 31 -4.50 -2.40 -7.15
C LEU A 31 -4.53 -1.71 -8.52
N LYS A 32 -4.40 -2.50 -9.60
CA LYS A 32 -4.44 -2.01 -10.98
C LYS A 32 -5.87 -1.92 -11.51
N VAL A 33 -6.68 -1.08 -10.89
CA VAL A 33 -8.11 -0.90 -11.20
C VAL A 33 -8.42 0.45 -11.87
N LEU A 34 -7.42 1.32 -11.96
CA LEU A 34 -7.51 2.61 -12.63
C LEU A 34 -7.01 2.51 -14.07
N ARG A 35 -7.24 3.54 -14.88
CA ARG A 35 -6.71 3.63 -16.24
C ARG A 35 -5.81 4.85 -16.40
N ASP A 36 -4.73 4.68 -17.16
CA ASP A 36 -3.92 5.79 -17.65
C ASP A 36 -4.55 6.44 -18.88
N ALA A 37 -3.92 7.51 -19.40
CA ALA A 37 -4.37 8.21 -20.61
C ALA A 37 -4.37 7.34 -21.89
N ASN A 38 -3.65 6.21 -21.88
CA ASN A 38 -3.57 5.26 -22.98
C ASN A 38 -4.56 4.09 -22.82
N GLY A 39 -5.34 4.07 -21.73
CA GLY A 39 -6.30 3.03 -21.41
C GLY A 39 -5.69 1.78 -20.74
N ASN A 40 -4.41 1.81 -20.36
CA ASN A 40 -3.79 0.70 -19.64
C ASN A 40 -4.23 0.69 -18.16
N HIS A 41 -4.36 -0.50 -17.59
CA HIS A 41 -4.60 -0.64 -16.15
C HIS A 41 -3.37 -0.23 -15.34
N VAL A 42 -3.55 0.73 -14.45
CA VAL A 42 -2.53 1.26 -13.55
C VAL A 42 -3.01 1.27 -12.11
N SER A 43 -2.06 1.24 -11.19
CA SER A 43 -2.30 1.41 -9.77
C SER A 43 -2.13 2.87 -9.34
N MET A 44 -2.57 3.19 -8.12
CA MET A 44 -2.35 4.52 -7.54
C MET A 44 -0.86 4.85 -7.45
N VAL A 45 -0.02 3.90 -7.01
CA VAL A 45 1.42 4.13 -6.91
C VAL A 45 2.03 4.47 -8.27
N GLN A 46 1.69 3.75 -9.33
CA GLN A 46 2.18 4.04 -10.68
C GLN A 46 1.74 5.43 -11.14
N ARG A 47 0.45 5.76 -10.94
CA ARG A 47 -0.10 7.07 -11.28
C ARG A 47 0.61 8.22 -10.54
N THR A 48 0.84 8.05 -9.22
CA THR A 48 1.50 9.07 -8.39
C THR A 48 2.94 9.32 -8.84
N PHE A 49 3.71 8.27 -9.12
CA PHE A 49 5.07 8.40 -9.64
C PHE A 49 5.12 9.10 -11.01
N ASP A 50 4.24 8.69 -11.93
CA ASP A 50 4.15 9.32 -13.25
C ASP A 50 3.78 10.82 -13.17
N GLN A 51 2.93 11.20 -12.22
CA GLN A 51 2.54 12.59 -11.99
C GLN A 51 3.68 13.40 -11.37
N ILE A 52 4.42 12.85 -10.41
CA ILE A 52 5.59 13.52 -9.81
C ILE A 52 6.65 13.75 -10.87
N GLU A 53 7.01 12.74 -11.65
CA GLU A 53 8.03 12.86 -12.71
C GLU A 53 7.65 13.94 -13.75
N ARG A 54 6.36 14.01 -14.12
CA ARG A 54 5.87 14.97 -15.10
C ARG A 54 5.75 16.39 -14.58
N VAL A 55 5.32 16.60 -13.32
CA VAL A 55 4.93 17.92 -12.78
C VAL A 55 6.00 18.53 -11.88
N VAL A 56 6.75 17.69 -11.16
CA VAL A 56 7.84 18.11 -10.26
C VAL A 56 9.15 17.42 -10.66
N PRO A 57 9.60 17.59 -11.90
CA PRO A 57 10.77 16.87 -12.40
C PRO A 57 12.02 17.21 -11.58
N GLY A 58 12.78 16.18 -11.23
CA GLY A 58 13.99 16.30 -10.41
C GLY A 58 13.72 16.34 -8.89
N ALA A 59 12.52 16.04 -8.44
CA ALA A 59 12.27 15.76 -7.04
C ALA A 59 12.92 14.42 -6.64
N ASP A 60 13.56 14.40 -5.47
CA ASP A 60 14.05 13.16 -4.85
C ASP A 60 12.91 12.48 -4.10
N VAL A 61 12.54 11.28 -4.54
CA VAL A 61 11.41 10.55 -3.96
C VAL A 61 11.89 9.47 -2.99
N THR A 62 11.36 9.50 -1.77
CA THR A 62 11.54 8.47 -0.75
C THR A 62 10.18 7.87 -0.40
N VAL A 63 10.07 6.55 -0.38
CA VAL A 63 8.82 5.85 0.00
C VAL A 63 8.97 5.25 1.39
N ALA A 64 8.19 5.76 2.35
CA ALA A 64 8.05 5.14 3.66
C ALA A 64 6.98 4.05 3.58
N THR A 65 7.38 2.80 3.85
CA THR A 65 6.57 1.62 3.62
C THR A 65 6.82 0.54 4.67
N CYS A 66 6.08 -0.56 4.65
CA CYS A 66 6.33 -1.73 5.50
C CYS A 66 6.91 -2.89 4.66
N ALA A 67 7.57 -3.83 5.33
CA ALA A 67 8.27 -4.96 4.69
C ALA A 67 7.38 -5.78 3.74
N THR A 68 6.08 -5.90 4.02
CA THR A 68 5.13 -6.63 3.18
C THR A 68 4.82 -5.94 1.85
N GLN A 69 5.11 -4.64 1.72
CA GLN A 69 4.78 -3.83 0.54
C GLN A 69 5.98 -3.53 -0.36
N VAL A 70 7.22 -3.67 0.13
CA VAL A 70 8.47 -3.43 -0.61
C VAL A 70 8.43 -4.09 -1.99
N ARG A 71 8.11 -5.38 -2.03
CA ARG A 71 8.06 -6.14 -3.27
C ARG A 71 7.03 -5.61 -4.27
N ALA A 72 5.84 -5.22 -3.81
CA ALA A 72 4.81 -4.67 -4.69
C ALA A 72 5.26 -3.33 -5.29
N LEU A 73 6.00 -2.55 -4.50
CA LEU A 73 6.60 -1.29 -4.94
C LEU A 73 7.66 -1.54 -6.04
N GLU A 74 8.65 -2.40 -5.79
CA GLU A 74 9.69 -2.77 -6.75
C GLU A 74 9.14 -3.29 -8.09
N MET A 75 8.04 -4.05 -8.04
CA MET A 75 7.40 -4.60 -9.25
C MET A 75 6.61 -3.57 -10.07
N GLN A 76 6.14 -2.50 -9.45
CA GLN A 76 5.23 -1.56 -10.09
C GLN A 76 5.86 -0.22 -10.42
N VAL A 77 6.85 0.21 -9.65
CA VAL A 77 7.54 1.48 -9.87
C VAL A 77 8.81 1.24 -10.68
N LYS A 78 8.93 2.00 -11.75
CA LYS A 78 10.14 2.05 -12.58
C LYS A 78 10.76 3.43 -12.39
N GLY A 79 12.01 3.48 -12.02
CA GLY A 79 12.71 4.75 -11.80
C GLY A 79 13.54 4.74 -10.52
N HIS A 80 14.11 5.88 -10.20
CA HIS A 80 14.94 6.03 -9.02
C HIS A 80 14.08 6.54 -7.86
N TYR A 81 14.08 5.84 -6.75
CA TYR A 81 13.49 6.24 -5.47
C TYR A 81 14.25 5.55 -4.35
N ALA A 82 14.17 6.10 -3.15
CA ALA A 82 14.69 5.45 -1.96
C ALA A 82 13.55 4.80 -1.17
N GLU A 83 13.87 3.73 -0.46
CA GLU A 83 12.93 3.02 0.41
C GLU A 83 13.31 3.16 1.87
N VAL A 84 12.33 3.51 2.68
CA VAL A 84 12.41 3.49 4.14
C VAL A 84 11.42 2.50 4.67
N VAL A 85 11.93 1.36 5.19
CA VAL A 85 11.09 0.28 5.69
C VAL A 85 10.90 0.42 7.18
N GLU A 86 9.65 0.66 7.59
CA GLU A 86 9.28 0.70 9.00
C GLU A 86 9.41 -0.68 9.65
N PRO A 87 10.10 -0.82 10.81
CA PRO A 87 10.17 -2.09 11.52
C PRO A 87 8.82 -2.61 12.01
N GLU A 88 7.92 -1.69 12.38
CA GLU A 88 6.54 -1.97 12.80
C GLU A 88 5.61 -0.78 12.51
N ARG A 89 4.31 -1.02 12.44
CA ARG A 89 3.32 0.04 12.21
C ARG A 89 3.10 0.89 13.47
N ARG A 90 3.47 2.18 13.44
CA ARG A 90 3.32 3.13 14.57
C ARG A 90 2.62 4.44 14.19
N ASP A 91 1.81 4.43 13.12
CA ASP A 91 1.19 5.62 12.55
C ASP A 91 2.19 6.54 11.82
N THR A 92 1.77 7.74 11.39
CA THR A 92 2.52 8.55 10.43
C THR A 92 3.68 9.34 11.01
N ALA A 93 3.64 9.75 12.29
CA ALA A 93 4.73 10.54 12.88
C ALA A 93 6.07 9.79 12.90
N PRO A 94 6.17 8.56 13.43
CA PRO A 94 7.42 7.81 13.39
C PRO A 94 7.91 7.49 11.99
N ALA A 95 7.00 7.17 11.06
CA ALA A 95 7.35 6.90 9.66
C ALA A 95 8.03 8.11 9.00
N ILE A 96 7.47 9.31 9.23
CA ILE A 96 8.03 10.58 8.74
C ILE A 96 9.38 10.88 9.40
N MET A 97 9.49 10.71 10.71
CA MET A 97 10.74 10.92 11.45
C MET A 97 11.85 10.00 10.96
N LEU A 98 11.55 8.71 10.75
CA LEU A 98 12.50 7.74 10.20
C LEU A 98 12.94 8.10 8.78
N ALA A 99 12.00 8.53 7.93
CA ALA A 99 12.31 8.96 6.58
C ALA A 99 13.14 10.26 6.57
N CYS A 100 12.89 11.19 7.46
CA CYS A 100 13.70 12.41 7.61
C CYS A 100 15.16 12.09 8.02
N GLU A 101 15.36 11.15 8.96
CA GLU A 101 16.70 10.71 9.34
C GLU A 101 17.41 10.02 8.16
N HIS A 102 16.70 9.20 7.38
CA HIS A 102 17.25 8.60 6.17
C HIS A 102 17.69 9.65 5.13
N LEU A 103 16.87 10.71 4.93
CA LEU A 103 17.25 11.82 4.03
C LEU A 103 18.56 12.46 4.44
N LEU A 104 18.74 12.71 5.74
CA LEU A 104 19.96 13.30 6.28
C LEU A 104 21.16 12.36 6.16
N ALA A 105 21.01 11.12 6.66
CA ALA A 105 22.12 10.18 6.83
C ALA A 105 22.57 9.55 5.51
N GLU A 106 21.62 9.14 4.66
CA GLU A 106 21.89 8.31 3.48
C GLU A 106 21.83 9.09 2.15
N GLN A 107 21.01 10.17 2.09
CA GLN A 107 20.87 10.95 0.86
C GLN A 107 21.64 12.27 0.92
N GLY A 108 22.19 12.65 2.09
CA GLY A 108 22.98 13.86 2.25
C GLY A 108 22.16 15.15 2.14
N ALA A 109 20.86 15.09 2.43
CA ALA A 109 19.98 16.27 2.44
C ALA A 109 20.43 17.28 3.50
N GLY A 110 20.29 18.55 3.21
CA GLY A 110 20.62 19.65 4.14
C GLY A 110 19.46 19.93 5.12
N LEU A 111 19.77 20.36 6.34
CA LEU A 111 18.74 20.72 7.34
C LEU A 111 17.79 21.82 6.88
N ALA A 112 18.18 22.65 5.92
CA ALA A 112 17.35 23.70 5.34
C ALA A 112 16.54 23.26 4.13
N ASP A 113 16.74 22.04 3.64
CA ASP A 113 16.08 21.56 2.43
C ASP A 113 14.58 21.35 2.67
N PRO A 114 13.72 21.70 1.70
CA PRO A 114 12.28 21.50 1.78
C PRO A 114 11.96 20.00 1.65
N VAL A 115 11.20 19.50 2.61
CA VAL A 115 10.64 18.15 2.61
C VAL A 115 9.13 18.26 2.48
N ILE A 116 8.56 17.51 1.54
CA ILE A 116 7.13 17.38 1.37
C ILE A 116 6.71 15.94 1.65
N VAL A 117 5.86 15.77 2.63
CA VAL A 117 5.25 14.46 2.92
C VAL A 117 3.86 14.43 2.28
N MET A 118 3.50 13.32 1.66
CA MET A 118 2.17 13.13 1.10
C MET A 118 1.77 11.64 1.04
N PRO A 119 0.46 11.32 1.12
CA PRO A 119 -0.01 9.95 0.94
C PRO A 119 0.12 9.53 -0.53
N ILE A 120 0.51 8.26 -0.76
CA ILE A 120 0.68 7.70 -2.11
C ILE A 120 -0.63 7.34 -2.79
N ASP A 121 -1.75 7.36 -2.07
CA ASP A 121 -3.03 6.81 -2.46
C ASP A 121 -4.13 7.86 -2.69
N SER A 122 -3.78 9.12 -2.85
CA SER A 122 -4.70 10.19 -3.23
C SER A 122 -4.96 10.20 -4.74
N TYR A 123 -6.23 10.15 -5.15
CA TYR A 123 -6.62 10.30 -6.55
C TYR A 123 -6.82 11.77 -6.88
N VAL A 124 -5.92 12.33 -7.68
CA VAL A 124 -5.81 13.77 -7.92
C VAL A 124 -5.44 14.06 -9.37
N GLU A 125 -5.62 15.32 -9.78
CA GLU A 125 -5.17 15.87 -11.06
C GLU A 125 -3.72 16.37 -10.98
N ASP A 126 -3.10 16.66 -12.13
CA ASP A 126 -1.74 17.20 -12.20
C ASP A 126 -1.61 18.58 -11.53
N THR A 127 -2.69 19.36 -11.50
CA THR A 127 -2.77 20.65 -10.81
C THR A 127 -2.51 20.55 -9.30
N TYR A 128 -2.79 19.39 -8.70
CA TYR A 128 -2.46 19.12 -7.31
C TYR A 128 -0.93 19.11 -7.08
N PHE A 129 -0.18 18.47 -7.95
CA PHE A 129 1.28 18.42 -7.85
C PHE A 129 1.94 19.78 -8.13
N GLN A 130 1.28 20.66 -8.90
CA GLN A 130 1.71 22.06 -9.00
C GLN A 130 1.60 22.76 -7.63
N LYS A 131 0.54 22.47 -6.86
CA LYS A 131 0.40 22.98 -5.49
C LYS A 131 1.39 22.35 -4.50
N VAL A 132 1.78 21.11 -4.71
CA VAL A 132 2.89 20.49 -3.96
C VAL A 132 4.21 21.27 -4.19
N ALA A 133 4.49 21.70 -5.43
CA ALA A 133 5.64 22.55 -5.71
C ALA A 133 5.50 23.97 -5.10
N ASP A 134 4.27 24.52 -5.02
CA ASP A 134 4.01 25.78 -4.31
C ASP A 134 4.29 25.62 -2.78
N VAL A 135 3.99 24.46 -2.17
CA VAL A 135 4.32 24.16 -0.77
C VAL A 135 5.83 24.20 -0.56
N ALA A 136 6.62 23.55 -1.44
CA ALA A 136 8.08 23.60 -1.37
C ALA A 136 8.61 25.03 -1.42
N SER A 137 8.10 25.83 -2.36
CA SER A 137 8.48 27.24 -2.51
C SER A 137 8.14 28.09 -1.28
N ALA A 138 7.03 27.81 -0.61
CA ALA A 138 6.65 28.49 0.63
C ALA A 138 7.58 28.13 1.80
N ILE A 139 8.05 26.88 1.87
CA ILE A 139 9.05 26.44 2.85
C ILE A 139 10.41 27.09 2.59
N GLU A 140 10.87 27.12 1.33
CA GLU A 140 12.10 27.85 0.94
C GLU A 140 12.06 29.31 1.35
N ALA A 141 10.87 29.97 1.16
CA ALA A 141 10.64 31.34 1.56
C ALA A 141 10.50 31.57 3.08
N ASN A 142 10.55 30.50 3.89
CA ASN A 142 10.38 30.54 5.34
C ASN A 142 9.05 31.17 5.79
N THR A 143 7.96 30.84 5.10
CA THR A 143 6.62 31.40 5.36
C THR A 143 6.05 30.92 6.71
N ALA A 144 6.28 29.67 7.06
CA ALA A 144 5.89 29.04 8.32
C ALA A 144 6.79 27.82 8.59
N ASP A 145 6.75 27.27 9.80
CA ASP A 145 7.45 26.02 10.15
C ASP A 145 6.85 24.84 9.40
N ILE A 146 5.52 24.83 9.28
CA ILE A 146 4.77 23.82 8.52
C ILE A 146 3.86 24.54 7.51
N VAL A 147 3.86 24.04 6.25
CA VAL A 147 2.93 24.46 5.21
C VAL A 147 2.09 23.28 4.78
N LEU A 148 0.78 23.38 4.92
CA LEU A 148 -0.19 22.36 4.55
C LEU A 148 -0.74 22.61 3.14
N LEU A 149 -1.16 21.56 2.47
CA LEU A 149 -2.08 21.65 1.34
C LEU A 149 -3.50 21.37 1.85
N GLY A 150 -4.42 22.29 1.63
CA GLY A 150 -5.80 22.18 2.07
C GLY A 150 -6.75 22.10 0.88
N VAL A 151 -7.64 21.10 0.87
CA VAL A 151 -8.61 20.85 -0.20
C VAL A 151 -9.94 21.51 0.14
N GLU A 152 -10.59 22.17 -0.84
CA GLU A 152 -11.93 22.72 -0.64
C GLU A 152 -12.95 21.60 -0.38
N PRO A 153 -13.68 21.64 0.76
CA PRO A 153 -14.66 20.63 1.09
C PRO A 153 -15.88 20.68 0.16
N VAL A 154 -16.34 19.51 -0.27
CA VAL A 154 -17.56 19.37 -1.08
C VAL A 154 -18.76 18.86 -0.26
N TYR A 155 -18.52 18.33 0.94
CA TYR A 155 -19.54 17.90 1.92
C TYR A 155 -18.95 17.89 3.35
N PRO A 156 -19.78 17.87 4.41
CA PRO A 156 -19.28 17.76 5.78
C PRO A 156 -18.87 16.33 6.12
N SER A 157 -17.57 16.04 6.02
CA SER A 157 -16.99 14.72 6.29
C SER A 157 -16.52 14.59 7.74
N GLU A 158 -16.87 13.48 8.40
CA GLU A 158 -16.30 13.10 9.70
C GLU A 158 -14.96 12.35 9.57
N LYS A 159 -14.50 12.10 8.32
CA LYS A 159 -13.32 11.26 8.04
C LYS A 159 -12.02 12.06 7.98
N TYR A 160 -12.09 13.38 7.77
CA TYR A 160 -10.95 14.25 7.50
C TYR A 160 -10.73 15.27 8.60
N GLY A 161 -9.50 15.74 8.72
CA GLY A 161 -9.17 16.94 9.48
C GLY A 161 -9.62 18.21 8.75
N TYR A 162 -9.86 19.28 9.49
CA TYR A 162 -10.26 20.58 8.96
C TYR A 162 -9.25 21.66 9.37
N ILE A 163 -8.79 22.41 8.38
CA ILE A 163 -7.85 23.52 8.50
C ILE A 163 -8.64 24.82 8.35
N VAL A 164 -8.73 25.63 9.37
CA VAL A 164 -9.35 26.94 9.31
C VAL A 164 -8.26 27.98 9.03
N PRO A 165 -8.21 28.57 7.82
CA PRO A 165 -7.25 29.62 7.54
C PRO A 165 -7.67 30.95 8.16
N SER A 166 -6.70 31.82 8.45
CA SER A 166 -6.95 33.18 8.85
C SER A 166 -7.66 34.00 7.75
N GLU A 167 -8.30 35.10 8.11
CA GLU A 167 -9.02 35.97 7.16
C GLU A 167 -8.12 36.72 6.17
N SER A 168 -6.79 36.55 6.24
CA SER A 168 -5.85 37.18 5.32
C SER A 168 -6.10 36.73 3.88
N GLN A 169 -6.01 37.67 2.93
CA GLN A 169 -6.08 37.36 1.49
C GLN A 169 -4.73 36.90 0.96
N GLY A 170 -4.74 36.01 -0.02
CA GLY A 170 -3.55 35.47 -0.67
C GLY A 170 -3.33 33.97 -0.44
N SER A 171 -2.16 33.50 -0.87
CA SER A 171 -1.71 32.10 -0.68
C SER A 171 -0.18 32.12 -0.58
N PRO A 172 0.41 31.46 0.42
CA PRO A 172 -0.25 30.72 1.52
C PRO A 172 -0.93 31.62 2.57
N ARG A 173 -1.85 31.06 3.34
CA ARG A 173 -2.54 31.74 4.46
C ARG A 173 -2.14 31.10 5.78
N MET A 174 -1.96 31.89 6.83
CA MET A 174 -1.72 31.34 8.16
C MET A 174 -2.94 30.55 8.65
N VAL A 175 -2.70 29.45 9.39
CA VAL A 175 -3.75 28.63 9.97
C VAL A 175 -4.15 29.21 11.33
N GLU A 176 -5.44 29.47 11.54
CA GLU A 176 -6.00 29.88 12.81
C GLU A 176 -6.28 28.68 13.71
N ARG A 177 -6.77 27.60 13.13
CA ARG A 177 -7.20 26.42 13.86
C ARG A 177 -7.12 25.17 13.00
N PHE A 178 -6.71 24.06 13.62
CA PHE A 178 -6.81 22.70 13.10
C PHE A 178 -7.83 21.90 13.94
N THR A 179 -8.63 21.02 13.32
CA THR A 179 -9.60 20.17 14.02
C THR A 179 -9.65 18.82 13.32
N GLU A 180 -9.17 17.76 13.99
CA GLU A 180 -9.15 16.42 13.44
C GLU A 180 -10.51 15.73 13.62
N LYS A 181 -11.05 15.18 12.55
CA LYS A 181 -12.25 14.32 12.47
C LYS A 181 -13.43 14.81 13.34
N PRO A 182 -13.95 16.02 13.10
CA PRO A 182 -15.11 16.51 13.83
C PRO A 182 -16.37 15.71 13.47
N ASN A 183 -17.42 15.80 14.28
CA ASN A 183 -18.72 15.30 13.86
C ASN A 183 -19.31 16.17 12.72
N GLU A 184 -20.35 15.68 12.04
CA GLU A 184 -20.95 16.32 10.85
C GLU A 184 -21.43 17.76 11.14
N VAL A 185 -22.04 18.00 12.31
CA VAL A 185 -22.50 19.33 12.71
C VAL A 185 -21.33 20.30 12.81
N LYS A 186 -20.25 19.88 13.47
CA LYS A 186 -19.04 20.69 13.61
C LYS A 186 -18.31 20.87 12.27
N ALA A 187 -18.29 19.83 11.43
CA ALA A 187 -17.75 19.90 10.07
C ALA A 187 -18.48 20.96 9.23
N SER A 188 -19.82 20.99 9.27
CA SER A 188 -20.65 21.98 8.58
C SER A 188 -20.37 23.42 9.07
N GLU A 189 -20.20 23.60 10.39
CA GLU A 189 -19.81 24.89 10.97
C GLU A 189 -18.43 25.34 10.46
N LEU A 190 -17.46 24.44 10.45
CA LEU A 190 -16.10 24.73 9.98
C LEU A 190 -16.08 25.11 8.49
N ILE A 191 -16.82 24.37 7.65
CA ILE A 191 -16.97 24.69 6.23
C ILE A 191 -17.56 26.10 6.03
N SER A 192 -18.57 26.48 6.81
CA SER A 192 -19.18 27.82 6.72
C SER A 192 -18.19 28.95 7.07
N ARG A 193 -17.11 28.63 7.78
CA ARG A 193 -15.99 29.53 8.10
C ARG A 193 -14.85 29.47 7.08
N GLY A 194 -15.02 28.76 5.96
CA GLY A 194 -14.01 28.62 4.91
C GLY A 194 -12.90 27.63 5.24
N ALA A 195 -13.18 26.65 6.12
CA ALA A 195 -12.23 25.58 6.41
C ALA A 195 -11.98 24.71 5.19
N LEU A 196 -10.75 24.19 5.08
CA LEU A 196 -10.27 23.27 4.07
C LEU A 196 -10.11 21.88 4.69
N TRP A 197 -10.27 20.81 3.90
CA TRP A 197 -9.89 19.47 4.34
C TRP A 197 -8.37 19.33 4.41
N ASN A 198 -7.88 18.69 5.45
CA ASN A 198 -6.52 18.19 5.51
C ASN A 198 -6.40 16.93 4.63
N CYS A 199 -5.61 17.01 3.58
CA CYS A 199 -5.36 15.92 2.64
C CYS A 199 -4.07 15.14 2.92
N GLY A 200 -3.42 15.40 4.09
CA GLY A 200 -2.21 14.70 4.51
C GLY A 200 -0.94 15.14 3.78
N VAL A 201 -0.92 16.35 3.20
CA VAL A 201 0.30 16.94 2.63
C VAL A 201 0.87 17.94 3.61
N PHE A 202 2.12 17.69 4.00
CA PHE A 202 2.87 18.49 4.96
C PHE A 202 4.21 18.91 4.36
N GLY A 203 4.47 20.20 4.26
CA GLY A 203 5.77 20.74 3.91
C GLY A 203 6.46 21.32 5.14
N PHE A 204 7.76 21.08 5.29
CA PHE A 204 8.60 21.62 6.35
C PHE A 204 10.08 21.60 5.93
N ARG A 205 10.96 22.25 6.69
CA ARG A 205 12.40 22.08 6.56
C ARG A 205 12.84 20.81 7.26
N LEU A 206 13.75 20.07 6.66
CA LEU A 206 14.26 18.80 7.23
C LEU A 206 14.64 18.94 8.71
N GLY A 207 15.38 20.00 9.05
CA GLY A 207 15.84 20.26 10.42
C GLY A 207 14.70 20.41 11.42
N TYR A 208 13.53 20.93 11.02
CA TYR A 208 12.39 21.11 11.93
C TYR A 208 11.90 19.79 12.52
N VAL A 209 11.72 18.76 11.69
CA VAL A 209 11.28 17.43 12.15
C VAL A 209 12.39 16.69 12.89
N LEU A 210 13.65 16.87 12.50
CA LEU A 210 14.80 16.28 13.21
C LEU A 210 14.98 16.91 14.61
N ASP A 211 14.70 18.19 14.78
CA ASP A 211 14.68 18.85 16.09
C ASP A 211 13.59 18.26 17.02
N ILE A 212 12.41 17.94 16.45
CA ILE A 212 11.34 17.24 17.18
C ILE A 212 11.78 15.79 17.51
N LEU A 213 12.35 15.08 16.56
CA LEU A 213 12.87 13.73 16.78
C LEU A 213 13.90 13.68 17.92
N SER A 214 14.75 14.70 18.04
CA SER A 214 15.76 14.80 19.10
C SER A 214 15.16 14.86 20.52
N GLN A 215 13.89 15.23 20.66
CA GLN A 215 13.18 15.27 21.94
C GLN A 215 12.83 13.88 22.47
N TYR A 216 12.76 12.85 21.58
CA TYR A 216 12.50 11.45 21.96
C TYR A 216 13.77 10.68 22.27
N GLY A 217 14.93 11.19 21.89
CA GLY A 217 16.21 10.54 22.16
C GLY A 217 17.34 11.05 21.27
N SER A 218 18.55 10.63 21.60
CA SER A 218 19.70 10.83 20.74
C SER A 218 19.99 9.53 20.00
N TYR A 219 20.01 9.58 18.67
CA TYR A 219 20.26 8.45 17.80
C TYR A 219 21.60 8.66 17.11
N ALA A 220 22.45 7.62 17.12
CA ALA A 220 23.81 7.71 16.58
C ALA A 220 23.85 7.59 15.05
N SER A 221 22.86 6.95 14.44
CA SER A 221 22.70 6.75 12.99
C SER A 221 21.26 6.38 12.65
N TYR A 222 20.95 6.29 11.35
CA TYR A 222 19.69 5.78 10.84
C TYR A 222 19.37 4.36 11.35
N GLU A 223 20.37 3.46 11.38
CA GLU A 223 20.20 2.08 11.86
C GLU A 223 19.93 2.05 13.37
N ASP A 224 20.55 2.95 14.16
CA ASP A 224 20.26 3.07 15.59
C ASP A 224 18.80 3.49 15.81
N LEU A 225 18.32 4.51 15.10
CA LEU A 225 16.91 4.91 15.13
C LEU A 225 15.99 3.74 14.71
N GLN A 226 16.31 3.04 13.61
CA GLN A 226 15.52 1.93 13.12
C GLN A 226 15.44 0.80 14.15
N SER A 227 16.55 0.47 14.82
CA SER A 227 16.61 -0.56 15.87
C SER A 227 15.80 -0.20 17.12
N ARG A 228 15.69 1.10 17.40
CA ARG A 228 14.97 1.67 18.54
C ARG A 228 13.62 2.30 18.16
N TYR A 229 13.12 1.99 16.97
CA TYR A 229 11.89 2.58 16.42
C TYR A 229 10.67 2.45 17.34
N ALA A 230 10.61 1.37 18.14
CA ALA A 230 9.56 1.14 19.13
C ALA A 230 9.52 2.18 20.27
N GLU A 231 10.58 2.95 20.47
CA GLU A 231 10.67 4.02 21.48
C GLU A 231 9.94 5.30 21.03
N LEU A 232 9.73 5.48 19.72
CA LEU A 232 8.99 6.62 19.18
C LEU A 232 7.50 6.58 19.56
N PRO A 233 6.79 7.71 19.62
CA PRO A 233 5.38 7.75 19.92
C PRO A 233 4.57 6.99 18.87
N LYS A 234 3.50 6.28 19.27
CA LYS A 234 2.57 5.67 18.32
C LYS A 234 1.43 6.65 18.06
N ASN A 235 1.66 7.61 17.17
CA ASN A 235 0.73 8.71 16.92
C ASN A 235 0.81 9.21 15.48
N SER A 236 -0.23 9.92 15.01
CA SER A 236 -0.19 10.57 13.70
C SER A 236 0.65 11.85 13.74
N PHE A 237 1.18 12.23 12.57
CA PHE A 237 1.92 13.47 12.41
C PHE A 237 1.07 14.72 12.69
N ASP A 238 -0.22 14.61 12.40
CA ASP A 238 -1.19 15.69 12.70
C ASP A 238 -1.22 16.02 14.19
N TYR A 239 -1.39 15.01 15.06
CA TYR A 239 -1.46 15.18 16.50
C TYR A 239 -0.09 15.49 17.12
N GLU A 240 0.96 14.82 16.64
CA GLU A 240 2.28 14.89 17.23
C GLU A 240 3.01 16.20 16.89
N VAL A 241 2.80 16.68 15.66
CA VAL A 241 3.59 17.78 15.09
C VAL A 241 2.71 18.96 14.70
N VAL A 242 1.67 18.76 13.87
CA VAL A 242 0.91 19.87 13.28
C VAL A 242 0.12 20.65 14.34
N GLU A 243 -0.55 19.95 15.27
CA GLU A 243 -1.35 20.61 16.34
C GLU A 243 -0.48 21.35 17.36
N THR A 244 0.80 20.99 17.48
CA THR A 244 1.73 21.59 18.44
C THR A 244 2.65 22.65 17.82
N ALA A 245 2.65 22.79 16.50
CA ALA A 245 3.50 23.74 15.79
C ALA A 245 3.11 25.21 16.07
N GLU A 246 4.11 26.05 16.28
CA GLU A 246 3.91 27.48 16.56
C GLU A 246 3.46 28.27 15.31
N SER A 247 3.89 27.84 14.13
CA SER A 247 3.64 28.53 12.88
C SER A 247 3.21 27.55 11.78
N VAL A 248 1.94 27.61 11.40
CA VAL A 248 1.36 26.76 10.34
C VAL A 248 0.69 27.63 9.29
N ALA A 249 0.97 27.36 8.02
CA ALA A 249 0.30 27.98 6.88
C ALA A 249 -0.38 26.93 6.01
N VAL A 250 -1.35 27.34 5.19
CA VAL A 250 -2.06 26.47 4.25
C VAL A 250 -2.12 27.08 2.86
N ILE A 251 -1.90 26.24 1.85
CA ILE A 251 -2.13 26.54 0.44
C ILE A 251 -3.46 25.90 0.05
N PRO A 252 -4.47 26.68 -0.40
CA PRO A 252 -5.75 26.14 -0.83
C PRO A 252 -5.63 25.43 -2.18
N TYR A 253 -6.37 24.32 -2.32
CA TYR A 253 -6.56 23.60 -3.57
C TYR A 253 -8.05 23.38 -3.85
N ALA A 254 -8.52 23.88 -4.99
CA ALA A 254 -9.92 23.82 -5.42
C ALA A 254 -10.19 22.77 -6.51
N GLY A 255 -9.19 21.94 -6.84
CA GLY A 255 -9.33 20.88 -7.84
C GLY A 255 -9.88 19.58 -7.26
N SER A 256 -9.99 18.56 -8.11
CA SER A 256 -10.47 17.25 -7.70
C SER A 256 -9.46 16.53 -6.80
N TRP A 257 -9.97 16.03 -5.68
CA TRP A 257 -9.23 15.17 -4.74
C TRP A 257 -10.18 14.11 -4.17
N LYS A 258 -9.78 12.85 -4.23
CA LYS A 258 -10.56 11.73 -3.69
C LYS A 258 -9.63 10.75 -2.94
N ASP A 259 -10.09 10.30 -1.77
CA ASP A 259 -9.55 9.12 -1.11
C ASP A 259 -10.31 7.87 -1.62
N LEU A 260 -9.64 7.03 -2.39
CA LEU A 260 -10.20 5.79 -2.92
C LEU A 260 -10.12 4.64 -1.90
N GLY A 261 -10.43 4.93 -0.65
CA GLY A 261 -10.34 3.99 0.47
C GLY A 261 -11.56 3.10 0.69
N THR A 262 -12.64 3.29 -0.07
CA THR A 262 -13.90 2.55 0.04
C THR A 262 -14.45 2.22 -1.35
N TRP A 263 -15.32 1.21 -1.46
CA TRP A 263 -15.87 0.80 -2.75
C TRP A 263 -16.70 1.88 -3.43
N ASN A 264 -17.46 2.68 -2.68
CA ASN A 264 -18.22 3.79 -3.25
C ASN A 264 -17.33 4.80 -3.96
N THR A 265 -16.20 5.20 -3.36
CA THR A 265 -15.27 6.15 -3.98
C THR A 265 -14.40 5.51 -5.06
N LEU A 266 -14.01 4.25 -4.89
CA LEU A 266 -13.21 3.54 -5.88
C LEU A 266 -13.99 3.30 -7.18
N THR A 267 -15.25 2.86 -7.09
CA THR A 267 -16.10 2.54 -8.27
C THR A 267 -16.40 3.75 -9.15
N GLU A 268 -16.36 4.97 -8.60
CA GLU A 268 -16.51 6.20 -9.38
C GLU A 268 -15.33 6.42 -10.34
N GLU A 269 -14.13 5.90 -10.02
CA GLU A 269 -12.89 6.14 -10.78
C GLU A 269 -12.40 4.87 -11.50
N MET A 270 -13.07 3.73 -11.31
CA MET A 270 -12.76 2.52 -12.05
C MET A 270 -13.05 2.69 -13.54
N GLY A 271 -12.11 2.26 -14.39
CA GLY A 271 -12.29 2.36 -15.85
C GLY A 271 -13.33 1.43 -16.43
N GLU A 272 -13.76 0.41 -15.69
CA GLU A 272 -14.73 -0.60 -16.09
C GLU A 272 -15.62 -0.99 -14.90
N SER A 273 -16.91 -1.09 -15.15
CA SER A 273 -17.87 -1.59 -14.15
C SER A 273 -17.80 -3.11 -13.98
N VAL A 274 -17.27 -3.84 -14.97
CA VAL A 274 -17.23 -5.31 -14.98
C VAL A 274 -15.82 -5.79 -15.35
N SER A 275 -15.27 -6.67 -14.53
CA SER A 275 -14.00 -7.32 -14.78
C SER A 275 -14.07 -8.82 -14.48
N GLY A 276 -13.45 -9.65 -15.35
CA GLY A 276 -13.45 -11.10 -15.22
C GLY A 276 -14.68 -11.78 -15.85
N ARG A 277 -14.94 -13.02 -15.45
CA ARG A 277 -16.05 -13.82 -15.99
C ARG A 277 -17.35 -13.51 -15.27
N VAL A 278 -18.01 -12.44 -15.67
CA VAL A 278 -19.26 -11.93 -15.07
C VAL A 278 -20.32 -11.78 -16.16
N SER A 279 -21.58 -12.11 -15.81
CA SER A 279 -22.77 -11.82 -16.62
C SER A 279 -23.75 -11.02 -15.76
N ILE A 280 -24.14 -9.84 -16.23
CA ILE A 280 -25.09 -8.95 -15.55
C ILE A 280 -26.35 -8.85 -16.40
N ASP A 281 -27.52 -9.00 -15.78
CA ASP A 281 -28.81 -8.70 -16.39
C ASP A 281 -29.03 -7.18 -16.39
N GLU A 282 -28.74 -6.54 -17.51
CA GLU A 282 -28.83 -5.09 -17.68
C GLU A 282 -30.23 -4.53 -17.53
N ASP A 283 -31.27 -5.36 -17.76
CA ASP A 283 -32.67 -4.94 -17.64
C ASP A 283 -33.13 -4.82 -16.17
N SER A 284 -32.55 -5.61 -15.27
CA SER A 284 -32.90 -5.64 -13.86
C SER A 284 -31.84 -5.03 -12.93
N CYS A 285 -30.67 -4.67 -13.43
CA CYS A 285 -29.57 -4.10 -12.64
C CYS A 285 -29.30 -2.64 -13.01
N SER A 286 -28.86 -1.84 -12.04
CA SER A 286 -28.38 -0.47 -12.27
C SER A 286 -27.22 -0.13 -11.34
N ASP A 287 -26.20 0.55 -11.87
CA ASP A 287 -25.01 0.99 -11.14
C ASP A 287 -24.33 -0.14 -10.32
N VAL A 288 -24.12 -1.29 -10.96
CA VAL A 288 -23.44 -2.45 -10.37
C VAL A 288 -22.00 -2.51 -10.87
N HIS A 289 -21.05 -2.60 -9.94
CA HIS A 289 -19.64 -2.91 -10.24
C HIS A 289 -19.34 -4.34 -9.82
N ALA A 290 -18.72 -5.11 -10.73
CA ALA A 290 -18.43 -6.51 -10.48
C ALA A 290 -16.98 -6.86 -10.87
N ILE A 291 -16.23 -7.41 -9.93
CA ILE A 291 -14.86 -7.91 -10.14
C ILE A 291 -14.83 -9.39 -9.80
N ASN A 292 -14.44 -10.22 -10.77
CA ASN A 292 -14.31 -11.66 -10.57
C ASN A 292 -12.91 -12.13 -10.97
N GLU A 293 -12.06 -12.40 -9.98
CA GLU A 293 -10.72 -12.99 -10.15
C GLU A 293 -10.74 -14.53 -10.06
N LEU A 294 -11.94 -15.14 -9.84
CA LEU A 294 -12.09 -16.59 -9.80
C LEU A 294 -12.27 -17.17 -11.20
N GLY A 295 -11.93 -18.46 -11.38
CA GLY A 295 -12.15 -19.20 -12.63
C GLY A 295 -13.60 -19.55 -12.91
N ILE A 296 -14.50 -19.42 -11.92
CA ILE A 296 -15.93 -19.73 -12.04
C ILE A 296 -16.73 -18.50 -12.52
N PRO A 297 -17.87 -18.67 -13.22
CA PRO A 297 -18.71 -17.54 -13.62
C PRO A 297 -19.48 -16.94 -12.43
N VAL A 298 -19.67 -15.61 -12.46
CA VAL A 298 -20.58 -14.88 -11.58
C VAL A 298 -21.73 -14.36 -12.42
N VAL A 299 -22.98 -14.59 -11.97
CA VAL A 299 -24.19 -14.11 -12.64
C VAL A 299 -24.95 -13.20 -11.68
N ILE A 300 -25.30 -12.00 -12.13
CA ILE A 300 -25.90 -10.94 -11.32
C ILE A 300 -27.22 -10.51 -11.96
N ALA A 301 -28.28 -10.48 -11.17
CA ALA A 301 -29.58 -9.99 -11.57
C ALA A 301 -30.27 -9.28 -10.38
N GLY A 302 -30.99 -8.18 -10.66
CA GLY A 302 -31.81 -7.47 -9.68
C GLY A 302 -31.03 -6.69 -8.61
N LEU A 303 -29.78 -6.32 -8.86
CA LEU A 303 -28.99 -5.49 -7.95
C LEU A 303 -28.90 -4.03 -8.43
N HIS A 304 -28.87 -3.10 -7.46
CA HIS A 304 -28.76 -1.67 -7.68
C HIS A 304 -27.72 -1.08 -6.73
N ASP A 305 -27.00 -0.04 -7.17
CA ASP A 305 -26.00 0.70 -6.36
C ASP A 305 -25.07 -0.23 -5.56
N SER A 306 -24.58 -1.28 -6.22
CA SER A 306 -23.94 -2.39 -5.52
C SER A 306 -22.56 -2.72 -6.08
N VAL A 307 -21.75 -3.36 -5.25
CA VAL A 307 -20.48 -3.95 -5.62
C VAL A 307 -20.49 -5.46 -5.34
N VAL A 308 -20.01 -6.24 -6.31
CA VAL A 308 -19.84 -7.70 -6.21
C VAL A 308 -18.38 -8.01 -6.52
N VAL A 309 -17.65 -8.54 -5.55
CA VAL A 309 -16.23 -8.85 -5.71
C VAL A 309 -15.96 -10.29 -5.29
N ALA A 310 -15.43 -11.06 -6.20
CA ALA A 310 -15.08 -12.46 -5.98
C ALA A 310 -13.59 -12.66 -6.25
N THR A 311 -12.83 -12.98 -5.19
CA THR A 311 -11.39 -13.28 -5.25
C THR A 311 -11.11 -14.56 -4.46
N PRO A 312 -9.90 -15.14 -4.53
CA PRO A 312 -9.54 -16.26 -3.66
C PRO A 312 -9.67 -15.94 -2.16
N ASP A 313 -9.53 -14.67 -1.74
CA ASP A 313 -9.68 -14.25 -0.34
C ASP A 313 -11.14 -14.24 0.12
N GLY A 314 -12.12 -14.27 -0.79
CA GLY A 314 -13.54 -14.36 -0.47
C GLY A 314 -14.46 -13.67 -1.48
N VAL A 315 -15.72 -13.59 -1.11
CA VAL A 315 -16.76 -12.93 -1.92
C VAL A 315 -17.44 -11.84 -1.10
N LEU A 316 -17.46 -10.62 -1.64
CA LEU A 316 -18.20 -9.49 -1.12
C LEU A 316 -19.41 -9.20 -2.02
N VAL A 317 -20.58 -9.06 -1.43
CA VAL A 317 -21.78 -8.46 -2.04
C VAL A 317 -22.27 -7.38 -1.10
N SER A 318 -22.24 -6.13 -1.53
CA SER A 318 -22.57 -4.99 -0.67
C SER A 318 -23.21 -3.87 -1.48
N GLY A 319 -24.09 -3.09 -0.86
CA GLY A 319 -24.37 -1.75 -1.34
C GLY A 319 -23.11 -0.90 -1.32
N LYS A 320 -22.97 0.04 -2.25
CA LYS A 320 -21.77 0.88 -2.34
C LYS A 320 -21.57 1.72 -1.07
N GLU A 321 -22.63 2.32 -0.55
CA GLU A 321 -22.59 3.15 0.67
C GLU A 321 -22.21 2.30 1.91
N GLU A 322 -22.87 1.15 2.09
CA GLU A 322 -22.63 0.22 3.22
C GLU A 322 -21.21 -0.34 3.21
N SER A 323 -20.59 -0.42 2.04
CA SER A 323 -19.20 -0.90 1.89
C SER A 323 -18.19 -0.08 2.71
N ALA A 324 -18.51 1.15 3.06
CA ALA A 324 -17.68 1.98 3.93
C ALA A 324 -17.58 1.46 5.38
N HIS A 325 -18.53 0.62 5.80
CA HIS A 325 -18.72 0.14 7.18
C HIS A 325 -18.39 -1.34 7.38
N ILE A 326 -17.92 -2.05 6.35
CA ILE A 326 -17.66 -3.52 6.39
C ILE A 326 -16.46 -3.96 7.24
N LYS A 327 -15.64 -3.04 7.77
CA LYS A 327 -14.36 -3.37 8.43
C LYS A 327 -14.49 -4.39 9.57
N SER A 328 -15.55 -4.30 10.38
CA SER A 328 -15.81 -5.27 11.47
C SER A 328 -16.18 -6.64 10.95
N LEU A 329 -17.05 -6.70 9.93
CA LEU A 329 -17.47 -7.95 9.28
C LEU A 329 -16.29 -8.64 8.59
N VAL A 330 -15.46 -7.87 7.90
CA VAL A 330 -14.25 -8.39 7.26
C VAL A 330 -13.29 -8.99 8.29
N LYS A 331 -13.11 -8.35 9.45
CA LYS A 331 -12.25 -8.87 10.50
C LYS A 331 -12.71 -10.22 11.05
N GLU A 332 -14.01 -10.49 11.02
CA GLU A 332 -14.58 -11.78 11.46
C GLU A 332 -14.49 -12.85 10.36
N ALA A 333 -14.54 -12.43 9.08
CA ALA A 333 -14.63 -13.34 7.94
C ALA A 333 -13.28 -13.65 7.28
N ALA A 334 -12.32 -12.72 7.33
CA ALA A 334 -11.05 -12.86 6.64
C ALA A 334 -10.15 -13.91 7.34
N GLU A 335 -9.49 -14.72 6.52
CA GLU A 335 -8.43 -15.63 6.98
C GLU A 335 -7.20 -14.85 7.42
N ASP A 336 -6.39 -15.44 8.31
CA ASP A 336 -5.16 -14.83 8.83
C ASP A 336 -4.02 -14.74 7.78
N ARG A 337 -4.25 -15.27 6.59
CA ARG A 337 -3.28 -15.27 5.49
C ARG A 337 -3.95 -14.92 4.17
N PRO A 338 -3.22 -14.27 3.23
CA PRO A 338 -3.69 -14.09 1.87
C PRO A 338 -3.87 -15.45 1.17
N MET A 339 -4.96 -15.61 0.41
CA MET A 339 -5.21 -16.77 -0.41
C MET A 339 -4.48 -16.70 -1.76
N GLN A 340 -3.91 -15.56 -2.10
CA GLN A 340 -3.01 -15.38 -3.23
C GLN A 340 -1.99 -14.30 -2.95
N GLU A 341 -0.77 -14.46 -3.50
CA GLU A 341 0.29 -13.48 -3.38
C GLU A 341 1.19 -13.49 -4.62
N THR A 342 1.67 -12.30 -5.01
CA THR A 342 2.68 -12.14 -6.05
C THR A 342 4.05 -11.98 -5.40
N MET A 343 4.99 -12.82 -5.84
CA MET A 343 6.35 -12.92 -5.31
C MET A 343 7.37 -12.46 -6.37
N THR A 344 8.62 -12.16 -5.95
CA THR A 344 9.69 -11.84 -6.91
C THR A 344 9.92 -12.96 -7.93
N TRP A 345 9.78 -14.20 -7.51
CA TRP A 345 9.94 -15.36 -8.36
C TRP A 345 8.70 -15.72 -9.19
N GLY A 346 7.51 -15.21 -8.88
CA GLY A 346 6.26 -15.57 -9.56
C GLY A 346 5.03 -15.24 -8.72
N SER A 347 4.17 -16.24 -8.49
CA SER A 347 2.97 -16.08 -7.66
C SER A 347 2.49 -17.43 -7.11
N TYR A 348 1.69 -17.39 -6.07
CA TYR A 348 0.88 -18.54 -5.65
C TYR A 348 -0.57 -18.15 -5.43
N ARG A 349 -1.46 -19.13 -5.52
CA ARG A 349 -2.87 -19.05 -5.17
C ARG A 349 -3.28 -20.32 -4.43
N VAL A 350 -3.91 -20.18 -3.27
CA VAL A 350 -4.57 -21.30 -2.58
C VAL A 350 -5.83 -21.66 -3.37
N ILE A 351 -5.94 -22.91 -3.78
CA ILE A 351 -7.09 -23.41 -4.54
C ILE A 351 -8.01 -24.30 -3.71
N ASP A 352 -7.49 -24.88 -2.62
CA ASP A 352 -8.27 -25.64 -1.67
C ASP A 352 -7.60 -25.70 -0.30
N SER A 353 -8.39 -25.82 0.75
CA SER A 353 -7.91 -26.07 2.11
C SER A 353 -8.90 -26.97 2.86
N GLY A 354 -8.36 -27.93 3.61
CA GLY A 354 -9.16 -28.91 4.33
C GLY A 354 -8.69 -29.15 5.78
N SER A 355 -9.66 -29.49 6.64
CA SER A 355 -9.38 -30.00 7.97
C SER A 355 -10.05 -31.35 8.13
N TYR A 356 -9.33 -32.33 8.63
CA TYR A 356 -9.78 -33.71 8.74
C TYR A 356 -10.11 -34.08 10.19
N ARG A 357 -10.84 -35.20 10.37
CA ARG A 357 -11.33 -35.64 11.69
C ARG A 357 -10.22 -36.03 12.68
N ASP A 358 -9.05 -36.39 12.18
CA ASP A 358 -7.87 -36.73 12.96
C ASP A 358 -7.05 -35.52 13.39
N GLY A 359 -7.50 -34.30 13.03
CA GLY A 359 -6.82 -33.04 13.32
C GLY A 359 -5.84 -32.60 12.24
N SER A 360 -5.54 -33.45 11.26
CA SER A 360 -4.66 -33.06 10.15
C SER A 360 -5.31 -32.02 9.25
N ARG A 361 -4.50 -31.18 8.65
CA ARG A 361 -4.91 -30.10 7.74
C ARG A 361 -4.17 -30.22 6.42
N THR A 362 -4.81 -29.75 5.38
CA THR A 362 -4.18 -29.62 4.05
C THR A 362 -4.40 -28.22 3.49
N ILE A 363 -3.44 -27.78 2.68
CA ILE A 363 -3.55 -26.64 1.80
C ILE A 363 -3.04 -27.04 0.43
N VAL A 364 -3.81 -26.72 -0.59
CA VAL A 364 -3.42 -26.94 -1.98
C VAL A 364 -3.18 -25.58 -2.62
N LYS A 365 -1.97 -25.37 -3.15
CA LYS A 365 -1.58 -24.15 -3.85
C LYS A 365 -1.28 -24.42 -5.31
N GLU A 366 -1.72 -23.55 -6.18
CA GLU A 366 -1.18 -23.38 -7.52
C GLU A 366 -0.01 -22.41 -7.43
N ILE A 367 1.14 -22.78 -7.98
CA ILE A 367 2.38 -22.00 -7.95
C ILE A 367 2.82 -21.74 -9.39
N PHE A 368 3.12 -20.49 -9.68
CA PHE A 368 3.74 -20.05 -10.91
C PHE A 368 5.13 -19.49 -10.63
N VAL A 369 6.18 -20.05 -11.26
CA VAL A 369 7.56 -19.54 -11.16
C VAL A 369 8.02 -19.10 -12.54
N ARG A 370 8.46 -17.84 -12.63
CA ARG A 370 8.94 -17.26 -13.90
C ARG A 370 10.26 -17.87 -14.32
N ALA A 371 10.46 -18.00 -15.63
CA ALA A 371 11.74 -18.39 -16.21
C ALA A 371 12.90 -17.54 -15.67
N GLY A 372 14.00 -18.19 -15.28
CA GLY A 372 15.16 -17.55 -14.68
C GLY A 372 15.03 -17.20 -13.19
N SER A 373 13.85 -17.36 -12.60
CA SER A 373 13.63 -17.08 -11.17
C SER A 373 13.76 -18.34 -10.32
N GLN A 374 14.01 -18.13 -9.01
CA GLN A 374 14.13 -19.24 -8.06
C GLN A 374 13.28 -18.98 -6.80
N ILE A 375 12.71 -20.07 -6.27
CA ILE A 375 12.23 -20.11 -4.89
C ILE A 375 13.45 -20.36 -4.01
N CYS A 376 13.72 -19.47 -3.05
CA CYS A 376 14.88 -19.56 -2.16
C CYS A 376 14.90 -20.88 -1.39
N GLU A 377 16.09 -21.30 -0.95
CA GLU A 377 16.23 -22.48 -0.09
C GLU A 377 15.48 -22.25 1.22
N GLN A 378 14.59 -23.16 1.54
CA GLN A 378 13.71 -23.10 2.71
C GLN A 378 13.45 -24.48 3.31
N SER A 379 12.99 -24.52 4.56
CA SER A 379 12.48 -25.71 5.21
C SER A 379 11.29 -25.38 6.10
N HIS A 380 10.48 -26.39 6.45
CA HIS A 380 9.28 -26.28 7.27
C HIS A 380 9.32 -27.32 8.38
N VAL A 381 9.01 -26.93 9.63
CA VAL A 381 9.08 -27.84 10.77
C VAL A 381 7.77 -28.60 10.98
N ASN A 382 6.64 -27.92 10.76
CA ASN A 382 5.31 -28.44 11.14
C ASN A 382 4.52 -29.04 9.97
N ARG A 383 5.12 -29.06 8.76
CA ARG A 383 4.46 -29.60 7.56
C ARG A 383 5.40 -30.35 6.66
N SER A 384 4.84 -31.28 5.90
CA SER A 384 5.43 -31.86 4.70
C SER A 384 4.74 -31.31 3.46
N GLU A 385 5.42 -31.42 2.31
CA GLU A 385 4.88 -30.91 1.04
C GLU A 385 5.01 -31.95 -0.05
N VAL A 386 4.05 -31.93 -0.98
CA VAL A 386 4.12 -32.68 -2.24
C VAL A 386 3.95 -31.69 -3.39
N TRP A 387 4.95 -31.62 -4.25
CA TRP A 387 4.93 -30.78 -5.42
C TRP A 387 4.72 -31.61 -6.69
N THR A 388 3.81 -31.20 -7.53
CA THR A 388 3.60 -31.77 -8.87
C THR A 388 3.84 -30.68 -9.91
N ILE A 389 4.84 -30.86 -10.78
CA ILE A 389 5.10 -29.95 -11.89
C ILE A 389 4.06 -30.20 -12.99
N VAL A 390 3.24 -29.19 -13.26
CA VAL A 390 2.18 -29.25 -14.29
C VAL A 390 2.74 -28.92 -15.68
N SER A 391 3.60 -27.87 -15.74
CA SER A 391 4.26 -27.48 -16.99
C SER A 391 5.59 -26.80 -16.68
N GLY A 392 6.45 -26.71 -17.72
CA GLY A 392 7.78 -26.12 -17.61
C GLY A 392 8.85 -27.09 -17.16
N GLU A 393 10.09 -26.62 -17.08
CA GLU A 393 11.27 -27.37 -16.64
C GLU A 393 12.18 -26.53 -15.76
N GLY A 394 12.91 -27.18 -14.86
CA GLY A 394 13.82 -26.55 -13.94
C GLY A 394 14.74 -27.48 -13.19
N LEU A 395 15.37 -26.98 -12.14
CA LEU A 395 16.18 -27.75 -11.19
C LEU A 395 15.51 -27.69 -9.82
N PHE A 396 15.38 -28.83 -9.18
CA PHE A 396 14.89 -28.94 -7.80
C PHE A 396 16.02 -29.41 -6.88
N SER A 397 16.32 -28.65 -5.85
CA SER A 397 17.24 -29.06 -4.78
C SER A 397 16.43 -29.64 -3.63
N LEU A 398 16.78 -30.84 -3.17
CA LEU A 398 16.21 -31.50 -1.98
C LEU A 398 17.34 -32.07 -1.13
N ALA A 399 17.45 -31.59 0.11
CA ALA A 399 18.54 -31.94 1.03
C ALA A 399 19.95 -31.76 0.38
N GLY A 400 20.13 -30.68 -0.40
CA GLY A 400 21.36 -30.37 -1.10
C GLY A 400 21.64 -31.24 -2.33
N ARG A 401 20.70 -32.10 -2.75
CA ARG A 401 20.81 -32.88 -3.99
C ARG A 401 19.95 -32.28 -5.09
N GLU A 402 20.58 -31.89 -6.16
CA GLU A 402 19.89 -31.32 -7.32
C GLU A 402 19.40 -32.43 -8.27
N ARG A 403 18.22 -32.21 -8.82
CA ARG A 403 17.67 -33.04 -9.90
C ARG A 403 16.85 -32.20 -10.88
N PRO A 404 16.87 -32.52 -12.17
CA PRO A 404 15.99 -31.86 -13.12
C PRO A 404 14.53 -32.26 -12.82
N VAL A 405 13.61 -31.27 -13.01
CA VAL A 405 12.17 -31.49 -12.95
C VAL A 405 11.55 -30.99 -14.26
N VAL A 406 10.53 -31.70 -14.71
CA VAL A 406 9.76 -31.44 -15.94
C VAL A 406 8.29 -31.71 -15.66
N ALA A 407 7.40 -31.36 -16.59
CA ALA A 407 5.98 -31.69 -16.50
C ALA A 407 5.75 -33.17 -16.11
N GLY A 408 4.93 -33.43 -15.10
CA GLY A 408 4.67 -34.74 -14.52
C GLY A 408 5.64 -35.14 -13.40
N SER A 409 6.71 -34.39 -13.12
CA SER A 409 7.58 -34.67 -11.98
C SER A 409 6.86 -34.48 -10.67
N VAL A 410 7.01 -35.40 -9.72
CA VAL A 410 6.51 -35.33 -8.36
C VAL A 410 7.69 -35.26 -7.40
N VAL A 411 7.63 -34.35 -6.43
CA VAL A 411 8.63 -34.16 -5.39
C VAL A 411 7.95 -34.23 -4.03
N GLU A 412 8.33 -35.19 -3.20
CA GLU A 412 7.93 -35.28 -1.82
C GLU A 412 8.99 -34.62 -0.93
N ILE A 413 8.56 -33.71 -0.08
CA ILE A 413 9.42 -32.92 0.81
C ILE A 413 8.99 -33.20 2.25
N PRO A 414 9.74 -34.04 2.99
CA PRO A 414 9.46 -34.27 4.40
C PRO A 414 9.67 -33.01 5.25
N SER A 415 8.98 -32.93 6.37
CA SER A 415 9.19 -31.89 7.39
C SER A 415 10.69 -31.78 7.75
N GLY A 416 11.16 -30.54 7.91
CA GLY A 416 12.56 -30.20 8.24
C GLY A 416 13.55 -30.29 7.08
N VAL A 417 13.17 -30.77 5.92
CA VAL A 417 14.07 -30.95 4.77
C VAL A 417 14.22 -29.65 3.97
N ARG A 418 15.46 -29.20 3.77
CA ARG A 418 15.77 -28.04 2.92
C ARG A 418 15.49 -28.35 1.47
N HIS A 419 14.84 -27.42 0.79
CA HIS A 419 14.52 -27.52 -0.63
C HIS A 419 14.49 -26.16 -1.31
N ALA A 420 14.69 -26.15 -2.64
CA ALA A 420 14.66 -24.97 -3.50
C ALA A 420 14.24 -25.37 -4.92
N LEU A 421 13.72 -24.41 -5.69
CA LEU A 421 13.37 -24.61 -7.10
C LEU A 421 13.92 -23.48 -7.95
N LEU A 422 14.66 -23.80 -9.02
CA LEU A 422 15.07 -22.87 -10.08
C LEU A 422 14.28 -23.19 -11.35
N ALA A 423 13.56 -22.22 -11.87
CA ALA A 423 12.81 -22.34 -13.13
C ALA A 423 13.72 -22.00 -14.33
N ARG A 424 13.90 -22.94 -15.26
CA ARG A 424 14.59 -22.70 -16.55
C ARG A 424 13.64 -22.13 -17.60
N THR A 425 12.41 -22.59 -17.58
CA THR A 425 11.27 -22.00 -18.30
C THR A 425 10.21 -21.61 -17.27
N ASP A 426 9.14 -20.94 -17.69
CA ASP A 426 7.99 -20.71 -16.80
C ASP A 426 7.48 -22.07 -16.28
N ILE A 427 7.37 -22.21 -14.95
CA ILE A 427 6.89 -23.42 -14.29
C ILE A 427 5.53 -23.15 -13.68
N ASN A 428 4.56 -24.02 -13.96
CA ASN A 428 3.35 -24.16 -13.17
C ASN A 428 3.43 -25.44 -12.35
N ALA A 429 3.12 -25.36 -11.05
CA ALA A 429 3.13 -26.49 -10.14
C ALA A 429 1.92 -26.47 -9.21
N ILE A 430 1.53 -27.65 -8.74
CA ILE A 430 0.61 -27.80 -7.62
C ILE A 430 1.43 -28.25 -6.41
N GLU A 431 1.29 -27.50 -5.33
CA GLU A 431 1.85 -27.81 -4.02
C GLU A 431 0.74 -28.24 -3.08
N ILE A 432 0.90 -29.38 -2.42
CA ILE A 432 0.02 -29.85 -1.34
C ILE A 432 0.82 -29.80 -0.05
N GLN A 433 0.38 -28.99 0.90
CA GLN A 433 0.92 -28.94 2.27
C GLN A 433 0.09 -29.85 3.17
N LEU A 434 0.74 -30.62 4.03
CA LEU A 434 0.11 -31.54 4.98
C LEU A 434 0.74 -31.35 6.36
N GLY A 435 -0.07 -31.11 7.37
CA GLY A 435 0.39 -30.91 8.76
C GLY A 435 -0.73 -30.42 9.69
N ASP A 436 -0.41 -30.29 10.96
CA ASP A 436 -1.36 -29.78 11.96
C ASP A 436 -1.35 -28.23 12.03
N ILE A 437 -0.19 -27.62 11.74
CA ILE A 437 0.03 -26.18 11.76
C ILE A 437 0.55 -25.76 10.39
N LEU A 438 -0.30 -25.07 9.62
CA LEU A 438 -0.02 -24.61 8.26
C LEU A 438 -0.02 -23.07 8.23
N VAL A 439 1.06 -22.47 8.74
CA VAL A 439 1.25 -21.00 8.82
C VAL A 439 2.52 -20.59 8.09
N GLU A 440 2.53 -19.37 7.55
CA GLU A 440 3.72 -18.86 6.82
C GLU A 440 4.94 -18.63 7.72
N SER A 441 4.74 -18.39 9.01
CA SER A 441 5.83 -18.28 9.99
C SER A 441 6.61 -19.59 10.23
N ASP A 442 6.10 -20.74 9.73
CA ASP A 442 6.83 -22.02 9.74
C ASP A 442 7.95 -22.08 8.68
N ASN A 443 8.04 -21.10 7.77
CA ASN A 443 9.07 -21.03 6.75
C ASN A 443 10.40 -20.52 7.32
N VAL A 444 11.41 -21.39 7.37
CA VAL A 444 12.80 -21.02 7.64
C VAL A 444 13.52 -20.84 6.30
N ARG A 445 13.91 -19.61 5.97
CA ARG A 445 14.58 -19.26 4.70
C ARG A 445 16.08 -19.15 4.89
N TYR A 446 16.85 -19.71 3.95
CA TYR A 446 18.32 -19.78 3.98
C TYR A 446 18.98 -18.95 2.88
N GLY A 447 18.23 -18.24 2.05
CA GLY A 447 18.71 -17.46 0.91
C GLY A 447 18.62 -18.22 -0.43
N ASN A 448 19.23 -17.66 -1.43
CA ASN A 448 19.25 -18.24 -2.80
C ASN A 448 20.21 -19.44 -2.88
N HIS A 449 19.73 -20.57 -3.40
CA HIS A 449 20.53 -21.77 -3.54
C HIS A 449 21.48 -21.71 -4.76
N TRP A 450 21.06 -21.08 -5.86
CA TRP A 450 21.82 -20.99 -7.13
C TRP A 450 22.45 -19.59 -7.39
N GLY A 451 22.81 -18.82 -6.37
CA GLY A 451 23.34 -17.47 -6.52
C GLY A 451 22.27 -16.41 -6.77
N GLU A 452 22.68 -15.18 -7.05
CA GLU A 452 21.74 -14.12 -7.39
C GLU A 452 21.17 -14.36 -8.80
N SER A 453 19.84 -14.25 -8.93
CA SER A 453 19.19 -14.20 -10.25
C SER A 453 19.53 -12.86 -10.91
N ASN A 454 20.10 -12.87 -12.09
CA ASN A 454 20.37 -11.68 -12.92
C ASN A 454 19.07 -10.99 -13.32
#